data_6f8bff759da300fa3396bbfac6050bc2
#
_entry.id   6f8bff759da300fa3396bbfac6050bc2
#
_cell.length_a   1.000
_cell.length_b   1.000
_cell.length_c   1.000
_cell.angle_alpha   90.00
_cell.angle_beta   90.00
_cell.angle_gamma   90.00
#
_symmetry.space_group_name_H-M   'P 1'
#
loop_
_entity.id
_entity.type
_entity.pdbx_description
1 polymer ?
#
loop_
_entity_poly.entity_id
_entity_poly.type
_entity_poly.pdbx_seq_one_letter_code
_entity_poly.pdbx_strand_id
1 'polypeptide(L)'
;MPRFSIVTPTFNTPAAALKSCISSVLKQKFQDWEWCIVDDASTQPHVYRMLMKAARRDKRIRISRRPQNGGIVAASQDAVDMALGEFVVLLDHDDLLHSEALSAVDQRLQTDPTIDYLYTDEDKIDNNGNHYDVFKKPSFDPLRLAGQNYCCH
;
A
#
# COMPACT_ATOMS: atom_id res chain seq x y z
N MET A 1 -10.30 0.57 -16.52
CA MET A 1 -10.28 0.94 -15.09
C MET A 1 -9.66 -0.24 -14.36
N PRO A 2 -8.57 -0.08 -13.62
CA PRO A 2 -7.96 -1.20 -12.91
C PRO A 2 -8.87 -1.72 -11.79
N ARG A 3 -8.69 -2.98 -11.41
CA ARG A 3 -9.42 -3.57 -10.28
C ARG A 3 -8.99 -2.94 -8.95
N PHE A 4 -7.68 -2.76 -8.76
CA PHE A 4 -7.12 -2.18 -7.54
C PHE A 4 -6.29 -0.94 -7.80
N SER A 5 -6.47 0.09 -6.98
CA SER A 5 -5.54 1.19 -6.81
C SER A 5 -4.81 1.02 -5.48
N ILE A 6 -3.54 0.64 -5.54
CA ILE A 6 -2.67 0.67 -4.36
C ILE A 6 -2.32 2.13 -4.12
N VAL A 7 -2.46 2.62 -2.88
CA VAL A 7 -2.15 4.00 -2.50
C VAL A 7 -1.10 4.03 -1.41
N THR A 8 -0.06 4.84 -1.61
CA THR A 8 1.09 4.89 -0.70
C THR A 8 1.54 6.32 -0.47
N PRO A 9 1.35 6.89 0.72
CA PRO A 9 2.03 8.11 1.12
C PRO A 9 3.49 7.78 1.44
N THR A 10 4.44 8.63 1.03
CA THR A 10 5.87 8.36 1.20
C THR A 10 6.58 9.59 1.76
N PHE A 11 7.35 9.42 2.83
CA PHE A 11 8.21 10.49 3.38
C PHE A 11 9.48 9.91 3.98
N ASN A 12 10.63 10.32 3.43
CA ASN A 12 11.98 9.98 3.94
C ASN A 12 12.21 8.49 4.22
N THR A 13 11.58 7.60 3.47
CA THR A 13 11.69 6.14 3.64
C THR A 13 13.12 5.67 3.50
N PRO A 14 13.64 4.82 4.39
CA PRO A 14 14.94 4.19 4.23
C PRO A 14 15.04 3.42 2.90
N ALA A 15 16.18 3.53 2.22
CA ALA A 15 16.36 2.98 0.87
C ALA A 15 16.09 1.46 0.78
N ALA A 16 16.46 0.71 1.82
CA ALA A 16 16.23 -0.73 1.87
C ALA A 16 14.73 -1.07 1.97
N ALA A 17 14.00 -0.39 2.87
CA ALA A 17 12.56 -0.57 3.05
C ALA A 17 11.80 -0.21 1.76
N LEU A 18 12.06 0.98 1.19
CA LEU A 18 11.43 1.41 -0.06
C LEU A 18 11.71 0.44 -1.21
N LYS A 19 12.92 -0.10 -1.31
CA LYS A 19 13.27 -1.11 -2.32
C LYS A 19 12.44 -2.38 -2.15
N SER A 20 12.28 -2.84 -0.91
CA SER A 20 11.51 -4.04 -0.58
C SER A 20 10.02 -3.83 -0.85
N CYS A 21 9.46 -2.70 -0.44
CA CYS A 21 8.09 -2.30 -0.75
C CYS A 21 7.84 -2.30 -2.27
N ILE A 22 8.65 -1.60 -3.06
CA ILE A 22 8.55 -1.58 -4.52
C ILE A 22 8.61 -3.01 -5.11
N SER A 23 9.53 -3.83 -4.61
CA SER A 23 9.67 -5.21 -5.09
C SER A 23 8.44 -6.06 -4.77
N SER A 24 7.80 -5.88 -3.62
CA SER A 24 6.61 -6.63 -3.21
C SER A 24 5.40 -6.35 -4.09
N VAL A 25 5.18 -5.10 -4.45
CA VAL A 25 4.10 -4.70 -5.37
C VAL A 25 4.36 -5.23 -6.79
N LEU A 26 5.58 -5.09 -7.30
CA LEU A 26 5.93 -5.60 -8.63
C LEU A 26 5.85 -7.13 -8.76
N LYS A 27 5.91 -7.87 -7.63
CA LYS A 27 5.79 -9.32 -7.57
C LYS A 27 4.36 -9.82 -7.39
N GLN A 28 3.36 -8.94 -7.34
CA GLN A 28 1.98 -9.36 -7.23
C GLN A 28 1.59 -10.26 -8.40
N LYS A 29 0.98 -11.42 -8.13
CA LYS A 29 0.53 -12.35 -9.18
C LYS A 29 -0.72 -11.84 -9.89
N PHE A 30 -1.62 -11.20 -9.19
CA PHE A 30 -2.72 -10.46 -9.79
C PHE A 30 -2.19 -9.23 -10.51
N GLN A 31 -2.59 -8.99 -11.77
CA GLN A 31 -1.94 -7.98 -12.60
C GLN A 31 -2.81 -6.74 -12.89
N ASP A 32 -4.10 -6.77 -12.56
CA ASP A 32 -5.02 -5.65 -12.83
C ASP A 32 -5.04 -4.65 -11.67
N TRP A 33 -3.92 -3.95 -11.52
CA TRP A 33 -3.72 -2.90 -10.53
C TRP A 33 -2.99 -1.68 -11.11
N GLU A 34 -3.18 -0.54 -10.47
CA GLU A 34 -2.31 0.62 -10.54
C GLU A 34 -1.73 0.94 -9.16
N TRP A 35 -0.66 1.71 -9.10
CA TRP A 35 -0.06 2.15 -7.85
C TRP A 35 0.12 3.66 -7.85
N CYS A 36 -0.63 4.35 -6.99
CA CYS A 36 -0.63 5.79 -6.79
C CYS A 36 0.27 6.13 -5.58
N ILE A 37 1.42 6.74 -5.82
CA ILE A 37 2.39 7.08 -4.79
C ILE A 37 2.49 8.60 -4.69
N VAL A 38 2.40 9.13 -3.46
CA VAL A 38 2.63 10.54 -3.18
C VAL A 38 3.86 10.72 -2.31
N ASP A 39 4.89 11.36 -2.86
CA ASP A 39 6.07 11.80 -2.10
C ASP A 39 5.75 13.12 -1.39
N ASP A 40 5.61 13.07 -0.08
CA ASP A 40 5.27 14.22 0.78
C ASP A 40 6.48 15.13 1.05
N ALA A 41 7.11 15.59 -0.04
CA ALA A 41 8.29 16.46 -0.04
C ALA A 41 9.48 15.85 0.71
N SER A 42 9.80 14.57 0.44
CA SER A 42 10.99 13.92 1.02
C SER A 42 12.24 14.74 0.80
N THR A 43 13.02 14.90 1.86
CA THR A 43 14.33 15.60 1.86
C THR A 43 15.47 14.65 1.48
N GLN A 44 15.26 13.35 1.58
CA GLN A 44 16.21 12.31 1.20
C GLN A 44 16.22 12.09 -0.31
N PRO A 45 17.30 12.43 -1.04
CA PRO A 45 17.28 12.43 -2.51
C PRO A 45 17.05 11.05 -3.15
N HIS A 46 17.33 9.96 -2.41
CA HIS A 46 17.13 8.61 -2.92
C HIS A 46 15.65 8.26 -3.07
N VAL A 47 14.76 8.80 -2.23
CA VAL A 47 13.33 8.44 -2.24
C VAL A 47 12.73 8.74 -3.60
N TYR A 48 12.65 10.01 -3.98
CA TYR A 48 12.05 10.41 -5.26
C TYR A 48 12.73 9.75 -6.47
N ARG A 49 14.07 9.61 -6.42
CA ARG A 49 14.82 8.93 -7.48
C ARG A 49 14.44 7.46 -7.65
N MET A 50 14.25 6.73 -6.54
CA MET A 50 13.82 5.33 -6.57
C MET A 50 12.40 5.17 -7.10
N LEU A 51 11.49 6.02 -6.65
CA LEU A 51 10.10 6.05 -7.12
C LEU A 51 10.06 6.31 -8.63
N MET A 52 10.72 7.36 -9.11
CA MET A 52 10.78 7.67 -10.54
C MET A 52 11.43 6.57 -11.39
N LYS A 53 12.40 5.84 -10.82
CA LYS A 53 12.99 4.66 -11.49
C LYS A 53 11.97 3.53 -11.62
N ALA A 54 11.14 3.31 -10.60
CA ALA A 54 10.06 2.32 -10.65
C ALA A 54 9.00 2.70 -11.70
N ALA A 55 8.51 3.93 -11.70
CA ALA A 55 7.50 4.42 -12.65
C ALA A 55 7.97 4.41 -14.12
N ARG A 56 9.27 4.56 -14.38
CA ARG A 56 9.82 4.41 -15.73
C ARG A 56 9.82 2.96 -16.22
N ARG A 57 9.87 1.99 -15.31
CA ARG A 57 9.89 0.55 -15.63
C ARG A 57 8.50 -0.07 -15.75
N ASP A 58 7.56 0.45 -14.98
CA ASP A 58 6.18 -0.04 -14.99
C ASP A 58 5.20 1.15 -15.05
N LYS A 59 4.43 1.20 -16.11
CA LYS A 59 3.48 2.30 -16.39
C LYS A 59 2.25 2.31 -15.48
N ARG A 60 2.03 1.24 -14.75
CA ARG A 60 0.98 1.18 -13.73
C ARG A 60 1.33 1.99 -12.47
N ILE A 61 2.61 2.39 -12.30
CA ILE A 61 3.07 3.21 -11.18
C ILE A 61 2.95 4.69 -11.55
N ARG A 62 2.14 5.41 -10.79
CA ARG A 62 1.89 6.84 -10.94
C ARG A 62 2.41 7.56 -9.71
N ILE A 63 3.17 8.63 -9.90
CA ILE A 63 3.83 9.36 -8.82
C ILE A 63 3.42 10.83 -8.88
N SER A 64 3.05 11.35 -7.72
CA SER A 64 2.95 12.78 -7.47
C SER A 64 3.95 13.18 -6.37
N ARG A 65 4.38 14.43 -6.38
CA ARG A 65 5.22 14.99 -5.33
C ARG A 65 4.63 16.29 -4.84
N ARG A 66 4.45 16.38 -3.53
CA ARG A 66 3.96 17.60 -2.88
C ARG A 66 5.07 18.68 -2.85
N PRO A 67 4.72 19.96 -2.94
CA PRO A 67 5.70 21.04 -2.86
C PRO A 67 6.26 21.23 -1.44
N GLN A 68 5.48 20.82 -0.42
CA GLN A 68 5.84 20.86 1.00
C GLN A 68 5.24 19.68 1.75
N ASN A 69 5.86 19.30 2.86
CA ASN A 69 5.34 18.25 3.74
C ASN A 69 3.99 18.68 4.34
N GLY A 70 2.99 17.85 4.20
CA GLY A 70 1.63 18.03 4.73
C GLY A 70 1.21 16.94 5.71
N GLY A 71 2.08 15.98 5.95
CA GLY A 71 1.83 14.83 6.81
C GLY A 71 1.04 13.71 6.11
N ILE A 72 0.98 12.57 6.80
CA ILE A 72 0.44 11.32 6.25
C ILE A 72 -0.99 11.48 5.74
N VAL A 73 -1.86 12.19 6.45
CA VAL A 73 -3.28 12.35 6.06
C VAL A 73 -3.39 13.07 4.72
N ALA A 74 -2.66 14.18 4.55
CA ALA A 74 -2.72 14.94 3.30
C ALA A 74 -2.10 14.17 2.13
N ALA A 75 -0.98 13.48 2.35
CA ALA A 75 -0.35 12.66 1.32
C ALA A 75 -1.20 11.44 0.93
N SER A 76 -1.87 10.80 1.90
CA SER A 76 -2.80 9.70 1.66
C SER A 76 -4.01 10.17 0.85
N GLN A 77 -4.60 11.34 1.20
CA GLN A 77 -5.72 11.90 0.45
C GLN A 77 -5.33 12.18 -1.01
N ASP A 78 -4.18 12.82 -1.23
CA ASP A 78 -3.69 13.08 -2.58
C ASP A 78 -3.46 11.76 -3.37
N ALA A 79 -3.02 10.68 -2.70
CA ALA A 79 -2.84 9.38 -3.34
C ALA A 79 -4.19 8.73 -3.70
N VAL A 80 -5.20 8.84 -2.81
CA VAL A 80 -6.58 8.39 -3.08
C VAL A 80 -7.19 9.18 -4.22
N ASP A 81 -6.98 10.50 -4.29
CA ASP A 81 -7.50 11.35 -5.37
C ASP A 81 -6.90 11.00 -6.75
N MET A 82 -5.75 10.35 -6.78
CA MET A 82 -5.16 9.79 -7.99
C MET A 82 -5.79 8.45 -8.41
N ALA A 83 -6.44 7.72 -7.51
CA ALA A 83 -6.91 6.37 -7.73
C ALA A 83 -8.02 6.31 -8.79
N LEU A 84 -7.93 5.34 -9.69
CA LEU A 84 -8.91 5.07 -10.75
C LEU A 84 -9.51 3.68 -10.64
N GLY A 85 -9.02 2.85 -9.73
CA GLY A 85 -9.47 1.47 -9.52
C GLY A 85 -10.81 1.39 -8.81
N GLU A 86 -11.44 0.24 -8.94
CA GLU A 86 -12.70 -0.06 -8.27
C GLU A 86 -12.54 -0.13 -6.75
N PHE A 87 -11.39 -0.66 -6.28
CA PHE A 87 -11.04 -0.77 -4.86
C PHE A 87 -9.71 -0.08 -4.58
N VAL A 88 -9.64 0.58 -3.42
CA VAL A 88 -8.40 1.17 -2.90
C VAL A 88 -7.73 0.19 -1.94
N VAL A 89 -6.43 -0.04 -2.11
CA VAL A 89 -5.58 -0.83 -1.22
C VAL A 89 -4.60 0.11 -0.53
N LEU A 90 -4.68 0.20 0.78
CA LEU A 90 -3.74 0.99 1.59
C LEU A 90 -2.43 0.20 1.74
N LEU A 91 -1.31 0.85 1.51
CA LEU A 91 0.01 0.26 1.67
C LEU A 91 0.99 1.33 2.18
N ASP A 92 1.57 1.12 3.34
CA ASP A 92 2.61 2.00 3.84
C ASP A 92 3.94 1.80 3.08
N HIS A 93 4.73 2.87 3.04
CA HIS A 93 5.93 2.95 2.18
C HIS A 93 7.10 2.04 2.62
N ASP A 94 7.03 1.45 3.79
CA ASP A 94 8.00 0.53 4.40
C ASP A 94 7.45 -0.87 4.65
N ASP A 95 6.19 -1.12 4.29
CA ASP A 95 5.54 -2.41 4.36
C ASP A 95 5.66 -3.23 3.07
N LEU A 96 5.25 -4.51 3.16
CA LEU A 96 5.31 -5.46 2.07
C LEU A 96 3.96 -6.15 1.86
N LEU A 97 3.56 -6.27 0.61
CA LEU A 97 2.44 -7.12 0.23
C LEU A 97 2.93 -8.54 -0.09
N HIS A 98 2.32 -9.55 0.51
CA HIS A 98 2.53 -10.93 0.07
C HIS A 98 2.18 -11.07 -1.42
N SER A 99 2.94 -11.86 -2.17
CA SER A 99 2.79 -11.96 -3.63
C SER A 99 1.40 -12.39 -4.12
N GLU A 100 0.63 -13.06 -3.26
CA GLU A 100 -0.76 -13.49 -3.52
C GLU A 100 -1.80 -12.54 -2.93
N ALA A 101 -1.41 -11.45 -2.26
CA ALA A 101 -2.35 -10.62 -1.51
C ALA A 101 -3.52 -10.12 -2.37
N LEU A 102 -3.23 -9.49 -3.51
CA LEU A 102 -4.27 -8.99 -4.41
C LEU A 102 -5.12 -10.12 -5.02
N SER A 103 -4.52 -11.29 -5.29
CA SER A 103 -5.27 -12.45 -5.79
C SER A 103 -6.27 -12.97 -4.75
N ALA A 104 -5.85 -13.08 -3.49
CA ALA A 104 -6.69 -13.54 -2.40
C ALA A 104 -7.86 -12.57 -2.13
N VAL A 105 -7.55 -11.26 -2.14
CA VAL A 105 -8.58 -10.21 -1.98
C VAL A 105 -9.59 -10.27 -3.13
N ASP A 106 -9.13 -10.34 -4.39
CA ASP A 106 -10.02 -10.41 -5.54
C ASP A 106 -10.92 -11.66 -5.50
N GLN A 107 -10.36 -12.81 -5.16
CA GLN A 107 -11.13 -14.04 -4.99
C GLN A 107 -12.23 -13.87 -3.92
N ARG A 108 -11.92 -13.21 -2.82
CA ARG A 108 -12.91 -12.96 -1.75
C ARG A 108 -14.02 -12.02 -2.23
N LEU A 109 -13.67 -10.94 -2.92
CA LEU A 109 -14.62 -9.99 -3.50
C LEU A 109 -15.51 -10.61 -4.59
N GLN A 110 -14.99 -11.55 -5.38
CA GLN A 110 -15.79 -12.31 -6.35
C GLN A 110 -16.80 -13.25 -5.67
N THR A 111 -16.43 -13.82 -4.51
CA THR A 111 -17.30 -14.73 -3.76
C THR A 111 -18.44 -13.97 -3.06
N ASP A 112 -18.20 -12.74 -2.64
CA ASP A 112 -19.16 -11.91 -1.93
C ASP A 112 -19.08 -10.45 -2.43
N PRO A 113 -19.88 -10.10 -3.45
CA PRO A 113 -19.90 -8.76 -4.04
C PRO A 113 -20.46 -7.66 -3.13
N THR A 114 -20.94 -7.99 -1.95
CA THR A 114 -21.45 -7.01 -0.98
C THR A 114 -20.36 -6.43 -0.08
N ILE A 115 -19.13 -6.93 -0.20
CA ILE A 115 -17.99 -6.44 0.57
C ILE A 115 -17.58 -5.06 0.04
N ASP A 116 -17.63 -4.07 0.90
CA ASP A 116 -17.12 -2.70 0.67
C ASP A 116 -15.90 -2.36 1.51
N TYR A 117 -15.58 -3.16 2.55
CA TYR A 117 -14.41 -3.03 3.38
C TYR A 117 -13.83 -4.40 3.75
N LEU A 118 -12.53 -4.60 3.50
CA LEU A 118 -11.81 -5.83 3.78
C LEU A 118 -10.46 -5.52 4.43
N TYR A 119 -10.06 -6.27 5.41
CA TYR A 119 -8.75 -6.23 6.02
C TYR A 119 -8.19 -7.64 6.20
N THR A 120 -6.89 -7.76 6.29
CA THR A 120 -6.17 -9.04 6.39
C THR A 120 -5.40 -9.15 7.70
N ASP A 121 -5.03 -10.36 8.07
CA ASP A 121 -4.00 -10.59 9.06
C ASP A 121 -2.66 -9.99 8.59
N GLU A 122 -1.76 -9.73 9.53
CA GLU A 122 -0.43 -9.21 9.27
C GLU A 122 0.62 -9.91 10.13
N ASP A 123 1.85 -9.84 9.74
CA ASP A 123 3.01 -10.25 10.54
C ASP A 123 4.14 -9.23 10.35
N LYS A 124 5.18 -9.38 11.16
CA LYS A 124 6.39 -8.58 11.01
C LYS A 124 7.47 -9.39 10.31
N ILE A 125 8.33 -8.69 9.59
CA ILE A 125 9.48 -9.30 8.91
C ILE A 125 10.77 -8.63 9.40
N ASP A 126 11.77 -9.44 9.76
CA ASP A 126 13.09 -8.93 10.17
C ASP A 126 13.99 -8.64 8.95
N ASN A 127 15.17 -8.07 9.21
CA ASN A 127 16.16 -7.76 8.16
C ASN A 127 16.71 -9.00 7.42
N ASN A 128 16.52 -10.21 7.98
CA ASN A 128 16.94 -11.48 7.39
C ASN A 128 15.82 -12.13 6.56
N GLY A 129 14.62 -11.55 6.58
CA GLY A 129 13.44 -12.08 5.90
C GLY A 129 12.65 -13.10 6.71
N ASN A 130 12.89 -13.23 8.01
CA ASN A 130 12.12 -14.12 8.87
C ASN A 130 10.83 -13.43 9.33
N HIS A 131 9.72 -14.15 9.23
CA HIS A 131 8.42 -13.71 9.69
C HIS A 131 8.26 -13.99 11.20
N TYR A 132 7.69 -13.04 11.93
CA TYR A 132 7.44 -13.16 13.37
C TYR A 132 6.26 -12.28 13.79
N ASP A 133 5.79 -12.44 15.03
CA ASP A 133 4.73 -11.62 15.66
C ASP A 133 3.45 -11.55 14.80
N VAL A 134 2.93 -12.73 14.43
CA VAL A 134 1.71 -12.82 13.62
C VAL A 134 0.53 -12.22 14.37
N PHE A 135 -0.09 -11.19 13.81
CA PHE A 135 -1.32 -10.59 14.33
C PHE A 135 -2.54 -11.10 13.56
N LYS A 136 -3.26 -12.03 14.19
CA LYS A 136 -4.57 -12.49 13.70
C LYS A 136 -5.64 -11.51 14.11
N LYS A 137 -6.20 -10.83 13.16
CA LYS A 137 -7.23 -9.81 13.40
C LYS A 137 -8.57 -10.46 13.72
N PRO A 138 -9.33 -9.90 14.67
CA PRO A 138 -10.67 -10.40 15.01
C PRO A 138 -11.66 -10.10 13.88
N SER A 139 -12.85 -10.68 13.94
CA SER A 139 -13.97 -10.28 13.09
C SER A 139 -14.27 -8.79 13.25
N PHE A 140 -14.84 -8.20 12.19
CA PHE A 140 -15.17 -6.77 12.19
C PHE A 140 -16.12 -6.41 13.33
N ASP A 141 -15.71 -5.42 14.12
CA ASP A 141 -16.47 -4.88 15.26
C ASP A 141 -16.35 -3.34 15.23
N PRO A 142 -17.44 -2.62 14.88
CA PRO A 142 -17.41 -1.16 14.77
C PRO A 142 -17.18 -0.47 16.12
N LEU A 143 -17.62 -1.06 17.24
CA LEU A 143 -17.38 -0.49 18.56
C LEU A 143 -15.90 -0.58 18.95
N ARG A 144 -15.26 -1.71 18.65
CA ARG A 144 -13.82 -1.88 18.85
C ARG A 144 -13.03 -0.93 17.95
N LEU A 145 -13.42 -0.79 16.68
CA LEU A 145 -12.75 0.11 15.72
C LEU A 145 -12.82 1.58 16.16
N ALA A 146 -13.93 2.00 16.79
CA ALA A 146 -14.07 3.35 17.34
C ALA A 146 -13.07 3.66 18.47
N GLY A 147 -12.63 2.64 19.21
CA GLY A 147 -11.65 2.77 20.30
C GLY A 147 -10.21 2.41 19.94
N GLN A 148 -10.03 1.60 18.91
CA GLN A 148 -8.72 1.08 18.49
C GLN A 148 -8.74 0.74 17.01
N ASN A 149 -7.85 1.38 16.21
CA ASN A 149 -7.66 0.98 14.83
C ASN A 149 -6.88 -0.36 14.76
N TYR A 150 -7.60 -1.47 14.75
CA TYR A 150 -7.03 -2.82 14.60
C TYR A 150 -7.07 -3.34 13.16
N CYS A 151 -7.74 -2.62 12.27
CA CYS A 151 -7.85 -2.98 10.85
C CYS A 151 -6.70 -2.43 10.01
N CYS A 152 -5.80 -1.62 10.63
CA CYS A 152 -4.67 -1.01 9.95
C CYS A 152 -3.77 -2.07 9.27
N HIS A 153 -3.19 -1.69 8.14
CA HIS A 153 -2.36 -2.46 7.22
C HIS A 153 -3.08 -3.51 6.39
#